data_66355163c583321b6ec1c7801474922b
#
_entry.id   66355163c583321b6ec1c7801474922b
#
_cell.length_a   1.000
_cell.length_b   1.000
_cell.length_c   1.000
_cell.angle_alpha   90.00
_cell.angle_beta   90.00
_cell.angle_gamma   90.00
#
_symmetry.space_group_name_H-M   'P 1'
#
loop_
_entity.id
_entity.type
_entity.pdbx_description
1 polymer ?
#
loop_
_entity_poly.entity_id
_entity_poly.type
_entity_poly.pdbx_seq_one_letter_code
_entity_poly.pdbx_strand_id
1 'polypeptide(L)'
;MATLNGSASHVNGYNGTVSSVNGLLNHTPAHPAFDSIPDVIQAFANDEFVIVLDSPSRENEGDLIIAASALTPAKAAFMIRYSSGYMCAPLSVSRAATLHLPQMVADNADPNRTAYAVSVDATDPAVTTGISAADRSLTCRMLADPAAKASHFRRPGHVLPLQAREGGVRVRRGHTEAAVDLCRLAGKQSVGVICELVTDGEEVPGKAERHGGGMMRRDDCMAFGRQWGIRVCTIEDLVAYIEKNEGKLGIEGSDY
;
A
#
# COMPACT_ATOMS: atom_id res chain seq x y z
N MET A 1 -53.44 -31.46 -19.25
CA MET A 1 -53.36 -32.71 -18.50
C MET A 1 -51.94 -32.82 -17.97
N ALA A 2 -51.63 -32.87 -16.71
CA ALA A 2 -52.34 -33.09 -15.50
C ALA A 2 -51.78 -32.20 -14.38
N THR A 3 -52.65 -31.65 -13.61
CA THR A 3 -52.47 -31.09 -12.27
C THR A 3 -52.16 -32.19 -11.26
N LEU A 4 -51.31 -31.92 -10.27
CA LEU A 4 -51.47 -32.52 -8.94
C LEU A 4 -50.95 -31.58 -7.85
N ASN A 5 -51.89 -31.31 -7.01
CA ASN A 5 -51.95 -30.69 -5.69
C ASN A 5 -51.24 -31.51 -4.60
N GLY A 6 -51.04 -30.85 -3.50
CA GLY A 6 -51.03 -31.42 -2.15
C GLY A 6 -49.71 -31.16 -1.43
N SER A 7 -49.64 -30.77 -0.25
CA SER A 7 -50.54 -30.24 0.80
C SER A 7 -49.67 -29.88 2.01
N ALA A 8 -50.09 -28.89 2.75
CA ALA A 8 -49.48 -28.42 4.00
C ALA A 8 -49.60 -29.46 5.14
N SER A 9 -48.67 -29.44 6.07
CA SER A 9 -48.88 -29.92 7.45
C SER A 9 -47.96 -29.11 8.40
N HIS A 10 -48.55 -28.23 9.07
CA HIS A 10 -48.80 -28.14 10.53
C HIS A 10 -47.59 -28.15 11.46
N VAL A 11 -47.44 -27.00 12.00
CA VAL A 11 -46.89 -26.44 13.23
C VAL A 11 -47.07 -27.33 14.47
N ASN A 12 -46.03 -27.34 15.31
CA ASN A 12 -46.23 -27.46 16.76
C ASN A 12 -45.32 -26.45 17.48
N GLY A 13 -45.97 -25.60 18.26
CA GLY A 13 -45.33 -24.58 19.08
C GLY A 13 -44.66 -25.17 20.31
N TYR A 14 -43.60 -24.51 20.72
CA TYR A 14 -43.05 -24.62 22.06
C TYR A 14 -43.04 -23.24 22.71
N ASN A 15 -43.93 -23.07 23.68
CA ASN A 15 -43.88 -22.01 24.68
C ASN A 15 -42.70 -22.29 25.62
N GLY A 16 -41.67 -21.48 25.57
CA GLY A 16 -40.59 -21.45 26.55
C GLY A 16 -40.46 -20.05 27.11
N THR A 17 -40.76 -19.89 28.37
CA THR A 17 -40.65 -18.71 29.22
C THR A 17 -39.29 -18.06 29.11
N VAL A 18 -39.26 -16.79 28.74
CA VAL A 18 -38.05 -15.95 28.71
C VAL A 18 -37.76 -15.49 30.14
N SER A 19 -36.72 -16.06 30.75
CA SER A 19 -36.12 -15.50 31.95
C SER A 19 -35.19 -14.33 31.52
N SER A 20 -35.52 -13.15 32.00
CA SER A 20 -34.70 -11.96 31.89
C SER A 20 -33.36 -12.15 32.58
N VAL A 21 -32.25 -12.19 31.83
CA VAL A 21 -30.89 -11.99 32.34
C VAL A 21 -30.42 -10.62 31.89
N ASN A 22 -30.49 -9.71 32.86
CA ASN A 22 -29.86 -8.39 32.76
C ASN A 22 -28.34 -8.53 32.65
N GLY A 23 -27.75 -7.78 31.75
CA GLY A 23 -26.39 -7.26 31.91
C GLY A 23 -25.30 -8.04 31.24
N LEU A 24 -25.16 -7.91 29.93
CA LEU A 24 -23.85 -7.79 29.29
C LEU A 24 -24.04 -6.79 28.14
N LEU A 25 -23.63 -5.56 28.39
CA LEU A 25 -23.42 -4.59 27.34
C LEU A 25 -22.39 -5.22 26.39
N ASN A 26 -22.87 -5.74 25.27
CA ASN A 26 -22.01 -6.05 24.13
C ASN A 26 -21.35 -4.74 23.68
N HIS A 27 -20.16 -4.47 24.20
CA HIS A 27 -19.24 -3.62 23.51
C HIS A 27 -18.93 -4.30 22.18
N THR A 28 -19.66 -3.95 21.15
CA THR A 28 -19.15 -4.07 19.80
C THR A 28 -17.81 -3.32 19.83
N PRO A 29 -16.66 -3.97 19.53
CA PRO A 29 -15.40 -3.25 19.53
C PRO A 29 -15.55 -2.11 18.54
N ALA A 30 -15.42 -0.90 19.02
CA ALA A 30 -15.29 0.27 18.17
C ALA A 30 -14.12 0.00 17.24
N HIS A 31 -14.39 -0.11 15.96
CA HIS A 31 -13.45 -0.30 14.85
C HIS A 31 -12.31 -1.31 15.08
N PRO A 32 -12.05 -2.22 14.14
CA PRO A 32 -10.93 -3.14 14.27
C PRO A 32 -9.64 -2.32 14.47
N ALA A 33 -8.86 -2.68 15.47
CA ALA A 33 -7.57 -2.03 15.73
C ALA A 33 -6.61 -2.31 14.57
N PHE A 34 -5.74 -1.36 14.28
CA PHE A 34 -4.62 -1.57 13.36
C PHE A 34 -3.65 -2.62 13.91
N ASP A 35 -2.92 -3.26 13.02
CA ASP A 35 -1.87 -4.20 13.42
C ASP A 35 -0.70 -3.45 14.10
N SER A 36 0.00 -4.13 15.02
CA SER A 36 1.16 -3.54 15.68
C SER A 36 2.30 -3.31 14.69
N ILE A 37 3.08 -2.24 14.86
CA ILE A 37 4.24 -2.00 13.99
C ILE A 37 5.25 -3.14 13.98
N PRO A 38 5.57 -3.81 15.11
CA PRO A 38 6.40 -5.01 15.08
C PRO A 38 5.86 -6.13 14.18
N ASP A 39 4.54 -6.39 14.18
CA ASP A 39 3.92 -7.40 13.31
C ASP A 39 3.98 -6.98 11.84
N VAL A 40 3.78 -5.69 11.55
CA VAL A 40 3.92 -5.12 10.21
C VAL A 40 5.36 -5.26 9.70
N ILE A 41 6.36 -4.93 10.53
CA ILE A 41 7.79 -5.08 10.20
C ILE A 41 8.11 -6.56 9.94
N GLN A 42 7.59 -7.48 10.75
CA GLN A 42 7.81 -8.92 10.56
C GLN A 42 7.22 -9.43 9.25
N ALA A 43 5.98 -9.04 8.91
CA ALA A 43 5.35 -9.36 7.63
C ALA A 43 6.17 -8.81 6.45
N PHE A 44 6.61 -7.57 6.56
CA PHE A 44 7.45 -6.92 5.54
C PHE A 44 8.82 -7.61 5.39
N ALA A 45 9.42 -8.05 6.49
CA ALA A 45 10.66 -8.83 6.48
C ALA A 45 10.48 -10.20 5.81
N ASN A 46 9.30 -10.80 5.92
CA ASN A 46 8.91 -12.04 5.25
C ASN A 46 8.51 -11.85 3.77
N ASP A 47 8.83 -10.72 3.17
CA ASP A 47 8.49 -10.39 1.78
C ASP A 47 6.98 -10.20 1.53
N GLU A 48 6.17 -10.00 2.55
CA GLU A 48 4.73 -9.82 2.42
C GLU A 48 4.37 -8.36 2.08
N PHE A 49 3.19 -8.16 1.50
CA PHE A 49 2.59 -6.84 1.42
C PHE A 49 2.15 -6.34 2.79
N VAL A 50 2.17 -5.04 2.95
CA VAL A 50 1.51 -4.34 4.06
C VAL A 50 0.67 -3.19 3.49
N ILE A 51 -0.33 -2.73 4.24
CA ILE A 51 -1.10 -1.54 3.92
C ILE A 51 -0.76 -0.47 4.95
N VAL A 52 -0.44 0.71 4.47
CA VAL A 52 -0.16 1.86 5.33
C VAL A 52 -1.13 2.97 4.99
N LEU A 53 -1.84 3.48 6.00
CA LEU A 53 -2.73 4.62 5.85
C LEU A 53 -2.05 5.89 6.35
N ASP A 54 -2.30 7.00 5.66
CA ASP A 54 -1.92 8.31 6.14
C ASP A 54 -3.06 8.98 6.95
N SER A 55 -2.80 10.21 7.40
CA SER A 55 -3.77 10.99 8.18
C SER A 55 -4.98 11.39 7.35
N PRO A 56 -6.21 11.37 7.94
CA PRO A 56 -7.40 11.94 7.31
C PRO A 56 -7.27 13.42 6.93
N SER A 57 -6.35 14.15 7.56
CA SER A 57 -6.07 15.56 7.25
C SER A 57 -5.05 15.75 6.11
N ARG A 58 -4.42 14.67 5.62
CA ARG A 58 -3.47 14.70 4.51
C ARG A 58 -4.15 14.20 3.22
N GLU A 59 -3.89 13.00 2.76
CA GLU A 59 -4.53 12.39 1.57
C GLU A 59 -5.74 11.54 1.97
N ASN A 60 -5.74 11.03 3.22
CA ASN A 60 -6.73 10.08 3.72
C ASN A 60 -6.81 8.82 2.84
N GLU A 61 -5.66 8.28 2.48
CA GLU A 61 -5.51 7.16 1.56
C GLU A 61 -4.74 6.02 2.22
N GLY A 62 -4.79 4.85 1.61
CA GLY A 62 -4.00 3.68 1.99
C GLY A 62 -3.24 3.15 0.80
N ASP A 63 -1.95 2.92 0.98
CA ASP A 63 -1.08 2.32 -0.04
C ASP A 63 -0.78 0.87 0.27
N LEU A 64 -0.82 0.04 -0.76
CA LEU A 64 -0.25 -1.30 -0.77
C LEU A 64 1.26 -1.18 -0.95
N ILE A 65 2.04 -1.65 0.03
CA ILE A 65 3.49 -1.46 0.09
C ILE A 65 4.21 -2.80 0.19
N ILE A 66 5.33 -2.92 -0.50
CA ILE A 66 6.25 -4.07 -0.43
C ILE A 66 7.69 -3.62 -0.66
N ALA A 67 8.68 -4.36 -0.14
CA ALA A 67 10.07 -4.14 -0.52
C ALA A 67 10.27 -4.45 -2.02
N ALA A 68 10.96 -3.58 -2.75
CA ALA A 68 11.17 -3.76 -4.19
C ALA A 68 11.91 -5.07 -4.51
N SER A 69 12.84 -5.51 -3.66
CA SER A 69 13.54 -6.80 -3.79
C SER A 69 12.60 -8.01 -3.72
N ALA A 70 11.47 -7.88 -3.04
CA ALA A 70 10.47 -8.93 -2.82
C ALA A 70 9.36 -8.95 -3.87
N LEU A 71 9.32 -7.97 -4.79
CA LEU A 71 8.27 -7.84 -5.80
C LEU A 71 8.45 -8.87 -6.92
N THR A 72 7.89 -10.05 -6.78
CA THR A 72 7.84 -11.06 -7.85
C THR A 72 6.85 -10.64 -8.95
N PRO A 73 6.92 -11.23 -10.17
CA PRO A 73 5.92 -10.98 -11.22
C PRO A 73 4.48 -11.26 -10.76
N ALA A 74 4.26 -12.30 -9.95
CA ALA A 74 2.94 -12.63 -9.41
C ALA A 74 2.44 -11.54 -8.43
N LYS A 75 3.31 -11.02 -7.56
CA LYS A 75 2.98 -9.92 -6.66
C LYS A 75 2.75 -8.61 -7.41
N ALA A 76 3.55 -8.33 -8.44
CA ALA A 76 3.31 -7.18 -9.31
C ALA A 76 1.95 -7.27 -10.01
N ALA A 77 1.57 -8.45 -10.51
CA ALA A 77 0.26 -8.67 -11.11
C ALA A 77 -0.89 -8.45 -10.12
N PHE A 78 -0.73 -8.91 -8.87
CA PHE A 78 -1.68 -8.65 -7.79
C PHE A 78 -1.81 -7.14 -7.51
N MET A 79 -0.70 -6.44 -7.31
CA MET A 79 -0.68 -5.00 -7.06
C MET A 79 -1.37 -4.23 -8.20
N ILE A 80 -1.04 -4.54 -9.46
CA ILE A 80 -1.65 -3.91 -10.63
C ILE A 80 -3.17 -4.15 -10.68
N ARG A 81 -3.60 -5.36 -10.32
CA ARG A 81 -5.02 -5.75 -10.42
C ARG A 81 -5.89 -5.14 -9.34
N TYR A 82 -5.34 -4.96 -8.13
CA TYR A 82 -6.13 -4.65 -6.94
C TYR A 82 -5.81 -3.29 -6.31
N SER A 83 -5.13 -2.42 -7.03
CA SER A 83 -4.81 -1.05 -6.64
C SER A 83 -4.98 -0.10 -7.83
N SER A 84 -4.51 1.14 -7.73
CA SER A 84 -4.49 2.08 -8.87
C SER A 84 -3.66 1.56 -10.05
N GLY A 85 -2.75 0.61 -9.80
CA GLY A 85 -1.78 0.14 -10.79
C GLY A 85 -0.68 1.15 -11.14
N TYR A 86 -0.72 2.35 -10.52
CA TYR A 86 0.27 3.42 -10.68
C TYR A 86 1.47 3.17 -9.78
N MET A 87 2.33 2.23 -10.21
CA MET A 87 3.43 1.73 -9.39
C MET A 87 4.53 2.77 -9.23
N CYS A 88 4.72 3.24 -8.00
CA CYS A 88 5.81 4.11 -7.60
C CYS A 88 6.88 3.31 -6.84
N ALA A 89 8.14 3.72 -6.98
CA ALA A 89 9.28 3.07 -6.32
C ALA A 89 10.02 4.06 -5.40
N PRO A 90 9.55 4.25 -4.16
CA PRO A 90 10.26 5.01 -3.14
C PRO A 90 11.67 4.48 -2.91
N LEU A 91 12.64 5.39 -2.88
CA LEU A 91 14.04 5.06 -2.62
C LEU A 91 14.77 6.20 -1.88
N SER A 92 15.89 5.86 -1.24
CA SER A 92 16.68 6.86 -0.54
C SER A 92 17.33 7.86 -1.51
N VAL A 93 17.61 9.07 -1.02
CA VAL A 93 18.31 10.11 -1.78
C VAL A 93 19.66 9.59 -2.32
N SER A 94 20.41 8.86 -1.48
CA SER A 94 21.69 8.27 -1.88
C SER A 94 21.52 7.24 -3.01
N ARG A 95 20.45 6.44 -2.99
CA ARG A 95 20.16 5.49 -4.06
C ARG A 95 19.77 6.20 -5.35
N ALA A 96 18.94 7.25 -5.28
CA ALA A 96 18.62 8.08 -6.44
C ALA A 96 19.86 8.68 -7.10
N ALA A 97 20.78 9.20 -6.28
CA ALA A 97 22.03 9.75 -6.75
C ALA A 97 22.90 8.69 -7.45
N THR A 98 23.06 7.50 -6.85
CA THR A 98 23.83 6.38 -7.43
C THR A 98 23.26 5.95 -8.79
N LEU A 99 21.96 5.96 -8.95
CA LEU A 99 21.29 5.55 -10.18
C LEU A 99 21.08 6.72 -11.16
N HIS A 100 21.54 7.92 -10.85
CA HIS A 100 21.37 9.14 -11.64
C HIS A 100 19.88 9.37 -12.00
N LEU A 101 19.03 9.39 -10.97
CA LEU A 101 17.59 9.62 -11.09
C LEU A 101 17.26 11.06 -10.65
N PRO A 102 17.34 12.05 -11.55
CA PRO A 102 16.98 13.42 -11.22
C PRO A 102 15.47 13.56 -11.01
N GLN A 103 15.07 14.60 -10.29
CA GLN A 103 13.66 14.99 -10.19
C GLN A 103 13.08 15.22 -11.59
N MET A 104 11.83 14.80 -11.79
CA MET A 104 11.11 14.95 -13.06
C MET A 104 10.89 16.43 -13.40
N VAL A 105 10.65 17.26 -12.39
CA VAL A 105 10.48 18.71 -12.53
C VAL A 105 11.37 19.44 -11.50
N ALA A 106 11.92 20.56 -11.90
CA ALA A 106 12.76 21.38 -11.02
C ALA A 106 11.91 22.18 -10.03
N ASP A 107 10.77 22.72 -10.50
CA ASP A 107 9.81 23.45 -9.68
C ASP A 107 8.59 22.56 -9.43
N ASN A 108 8.55 21.98 -8.24
CA ASN A 108 7.50 21.02 -7.86
C ASN A 108 6.28 21.76 -7.30
N ALA A 109 5.20 21.79 -8.08
CA ALA A 109 3.92 22.40 -7.73
C ALA A 109 2.96 21.46 -6.98
N ASP A 110 3.35 20.19 -6.71
CA ASP A 110 2.52 19.26 -5.94
C ASP A 110 2.32 19.77 -4.51
N PRO A 111 1.07 19.81 -4.00
CA PRO A 111 0.80 20.27 -2.63
C PRO A 111 1.57 19.50 -1.55
N ASN A 112 1.73 18.19 -1.75
CA ASN A 112 2.49 17.31 -0.85
C ASN A 112 3.99 17.27 -1.17
N ARG A 113 4.42 17.98 -2.22
CA ARG A 113 5.80 18.02 -2.72
C ARG A 113 6.41 16.63 -2.91
N THR A 114 5.62 15.69 -3.44
CA THR A 114 6.06 14.33 -3.76
C THR A 114 7.17 14.39 -4.79
N ALA A 115 8.32 13.85 -4.44
CA ALA A 115 9.56 14.04 -5.20
C ALA A 115 9.68 12.98 -6.32
N TYR A 116 8.85 13.10 -7.34
CA TYR A 116 8.91 12.26 -8.53
C TYR A 116 10.23 12.44 -9.27
N ALA A 117 10.96 11.35 -9.45
CA ALA A 117 12.10 11.31 -10.36
C ALA A 117 11.63 10.91 -11.78
N VAL A 118 12.53 11.05 -12.76
CA VAL A 118 12.27 10.57 -14.13
C VAL A 118 11.91 9.09 -14.11
N SER A 119 10.88 8.71 -14.87
CA SER A 119 10.43 7.32 -14.97
C SER A 119 11.48 6.43 -15.64
N VAL A 120 11.51 5.16 -15.28
CA VAL A 120 12.53 4.21 -15.76
C VAL A 120 11.94 2.85 -16.12
N ASP A 121 12.66 2.14 -17.00
CA ASP A 121 12.58 0.70 -17.18
C ASP A 121 13.99 0.10 -17.12
N ALA A 122 14.11 -1.14 -16.67
CA ALA A 122 15.36 -1.85 -16.76
C ALA A 122 15.75 -2.14 -18.22
N THR A 123 17.06 -2.15 -18.51
CA THR A 123 17.61 -2.49 -19.82
C THR A 123 17.90 -3.99 -19.98
N ASP A 124 17.50 -4.79 -18.99
CA ASP A 124 17.64 -6.24 -19.02
C ASP A 124 16.94 -6.83 -20.25
N PRO A 125 17.55 -7.77 -20.99
CA PRO A 125 16.94 -8.40 -22.19
C PRO A 125 15.60 -9.11 -21.92
N ALA A 126 15.29 -9.45 -20.67
CA ALA A 126 14.01 -10.05 -20.30
C ALA A 126 12.87 -9.01 -20.24
N VAL A 127 13.18 -7.71 -20.22
CA VAL A 127 12.18 -6.64 -20.26
C VAL A 127 11.73 -6.42 -21.70
N THR A 128 10.42 -6.53 -21.93
CA THR A 128 9.82 -6.30 -23.25
C THR A 128 9.54 -4.80 -23.47
N THR A 129 8.28 -4.39 -23.39
CA THR A 129 7.92 -2.96 -23.52
C THR A 129 8.07 -2.16 -22.24
N GLY A 130 8.15 -2.83 -21.09
CA GLY A 130 8.30 -2.21 -19.76
C GLY A 130 7.02 -2.18 -18.91
N ILE A 131 5.85 -2.38 -19.52
CA ILE A 131 4.55 -2.18 -18.85
C ILE A 131 3.99 -3.44 -18.18
N SER A 132 4.40 -4.64 -18.61
CA SER A 132 3.86 -5.87 -18.04
C SER A 132 4.19 -6.01 -16.55
N ALA A 133 3.45 -6.85 -15.83
CA ALA A 133 3.75 -7.16 -14.44
C ALA A 133 5.18 -7.73 -14.27
N ALA A 134 5.63 -8.55 -15.21
CA ALA A 134 6.97 -9.09 -15.21
C ALA A 134 8.03 -8.02 -15.43
N ASP A 135 7.83 -7.14 -16.39
CA ASP A 135 8.75 -6.04 -16.71
C ASP A 135 8.89 -5.07 -15.55
N ARG A 136 7.75 -4.60 -14.98
CA ARG A 136 7.75 -3.67 -13.84
C ARG A 136 8.34 -4.32 -12.58
N SER A 137 8.04 -5.59 -12.33
CA SER A 137 8.65 -6.37 -11.26
C SER A 137 10.17 -6.40 -11.39
N LEU A 138 10.70 -6.71 -12.57
CA LEU A 138 12.14 -6.76 -12.80
C LEU A 138 12.77 -5.38 -12.63
N THR A 139 12.16 -4.33 -13.17
CA THR A 139 12.63 -2.95 -12.99
C THR A 139 12.70 -2.55 -11.52
N CYS A 140 11.65 -2.83 -10.73
CA CYS A 140 11.63 -2.53 -9.29
C CYS A 140 12.72 -3.29 -8.53
N ARG A 141 12.88 -4.59 -8.79
CA ARG A 141 13.95 -5.39 -8.16
C ARG A 141 15.33 -4.87 -8.50
N MET A 142 15.56 -4.46 -9.74
CA MET A 142 16.83 -3.86 -10.15
C MET A 142 17.08 -2.50 -9.50
N LEU A 143 16.05 -1.70 -9.23
CA LEU A 143 16.19 -0.49 -8.43
C LEU A 143 16.72 -0.78 -7.01
N ALA A 144 16.38 -1.94 -6.44
CA ALA A 144 16.84 -2.40 -5.14
C ALA A 144 18.18 -3.17 -5.19
N ASP A 145 18.66 -3.60 -6.35
CA ASP A 145 19.92 -4.34 -6.46
C ASP A 145 21.12 -3.41 -6.22
N PRO A 146 21.93 -3.64 -5.17
CA PRO A 146 23.10 -2.81 -4.88
C PRO A 146 24.13 -2.77 -6.04
N ALA A 147 24.18 -3.81 -6.86
CA ALA A 147 25.09 -3.88 -8.01
C ALA A 147 24.58 -3.10 -9.25
N ALA A 148 23.30 -2.70 -9.23
CA ALA A 148 22.74 -1.97 -10.38
C ALA A 148 23.32 -0.56 -10.49
N LYS A 149 23.57 -0.15 -11.74
CA LYS A 149 24.15 1.14 -12.14
C LYS A 149 23.14 1.94 -12.97
N ALA A 150 23.38 3.23 -13.13
CA ALA A 150 22.56 4.12 -13.97
C ALA A 150 22.35 3.60 -15.40
N SER A 151 23.34 2.92 -15.98
CA SER A 151 23.28 2.33 -17.32
C SER A 151 22.35 1.13 -17.45
N HIS A 152 21.92 0.55 -16.31
CA HIS A 152 20.98 -0.56 -16.29
C HIS A 152 19.51 -0.11 -16.42
N PHE A 153 19.29 1.19 -16.62
CA PHE A 153 17.96 1.77 -16.76
C PHE A 153 17.87 2.68 -17.98
N ARG A 154 16.84 2.51 -18.78
CA ARG A 154 16.42 3.46 -19.80
C ARG A 154 15.45 4.49 -19.22
N ARG A 155 15.42 5.65 -19.79
CA ARG A 155 14.59 6.81 -19.42
C ARG A 155 14.00 7.43 -20.68
N PRO A 156 12.66 7.67 -20.75
CA PRO A 156 11.66 7.34 -19.75
C PRO A 156 11.32 5.85 -19.72
N GLY A 157 10.48 5.45 -18.75
CA GLY A 157 9.97 4.09 -18.58
C GLY A 157 8.60 4.05 -17.91
N HIS A 158 8.26 2.92 -17.30
CA HIS A 158 6.92 2.64 -16.76
C HIS A 158 6.90 2.47 -15.22
N VAL A 159 8.04 2.60 -14.54
CA VAL A 159 8.15 2.65 -13.09
C VAL A 159 8.55 4.07 -12.68
N LEU A 160 7.92 4.60 -11.66
CA LEU A 160 8.10 5.97 -11.17
C LEU A 160 8.90 5.98 -9.86
N PRO A 161 10.23 6.23 -9.88
CA PRO A 161 10.98 6.38 -8.64
C PRO A 161 10.56 7.64 -7.89
N LEU A 162 10.50 7.53 -6.55
CA LEU A 162 10.23 8.66 -5.65
C LEU A 162 11.40 8.82 -4.68
N GLN A 163 11.89 10.05 -4.53
CA GLN A 163 12.96 10.33 -3.56
C GLN A 163 12.34 10.58 -2.18
N ALA A 164 12.60 9.70 -1.22
CA ALA A 164 12.18 9.91 0.16
C ALA A 164 13.02 11.02 0.82
N ARG A 165 12.42 11.77 1.74
CA ARG A 165 13.15 12.76 2.55
C ARG A 165 14.09 12.04 3.52
N GLU A 166 15.29 12.60 3.71
CA GLU A 166 16.18 12.14 4.79
C GLU A 166 15.50 12.35 6.14
N GLY A 167 15.62 11.37 7.04
CA GLY A 167 14.89 11.34 8.30
C GLY A 167 13.54 10.62 8.23
N GLY A 168 13.10 10.21 7.04
CA GLY A 168 11.95 9.35 6.83
C GLY A 168 10.62 9.96 7.29
N VAL A 169 9.72 9.12 7.82
CA VAL A 169 8.38 9.54 8.28
C VAL A 169 8.41 10.55 9.43
N ARG A 170 9.53 10.68 10.15
CA ARG A 170 9.71 11.73 11.18
C ARG A 170 9.85 13.12 10.59
N VAL A 171 10.23 13.24 9.30
CA VAL A 171 10.40 14.52 8.59
C VAL A 171 9.21 14.77 7.67
N ARG A 172 8.80 13.78 6.87
CA ARG A 172 7.63 13.87 6.00
C ARG A 172 6.74 12.64 6.19
N ARG A 173 5.52 12.86 6.67
CA ARG A 173 4.55 11.79 6.98
C ARG A 173 3.83 11.30 5.73
N GLY A 174 4.59 10.81 4.74
CA GLY A 174 4.08 10.30 3.46
C GLY A 174 4.39 8.82 3.24
N HIS A 175 3.64 8.17 2.34
CA HIS A 175 3.82 6.76 1.97
C HIS A 175 5.22 6.50 1.37
N THR A 176 5.80 7.49 0.69
CA THR A 176 7.17 7.45 0.16
C THR A 176 8.19 7.16 1.28
N GLU A 177 8.13 7.94 2.34
CA GLU A 177 9.01 7.81 3.50
C GLU A 177 8.70 6.53 4.29
N ALA A 178 7.41 6.20 4.45
CA ALA A 178 6.97 4.99 5.15
C ALA A 178 7.55 3.73 4.49
N ALA A 179 7.54 3.65 3.16
CA ALA A 179 8.09 2.51 2.44
C ALA A 179 9.61 2.35 2.65
N VAL A 180 10.36 3.46 2.64
CA VAL A 180 11.82 3.44 2.87
C VAL A 180 12.15 3.09 4.32
N ASP A 181 11.41 3.62 5.29
CA ASP A 181 11.58 3.28 6.71
C ASP A 181 11.22 1.81 6.98
N LEU A 182 10.15 1.29 6.41
CA LEU A 182 9.81 -0.14 6.53
C LEU A 182 10.90 -1.03 5.94
N CYS A 183 11.48 -0.67 4.78
CA CYS A 183 12.64 -1.37 4.24
C CYS A 183 13.81 -1.39 5.23
N ARG A 184 14.15 -0.23 5.80
CA ARG A 184 15.22 -0.10 6.78
C ARG A 184 14.97 -0.93 8.04
N LEU A 185 13.77 -0.82 8.62
CA LEU A 185 13.38 -1.54 9.84
C LEU A 185 13.34 -3.06 9.63
N ALA A 186 13.01 -3.50 8.43
CA ALA A 186 13.00 -4.92 8.04
C ALA A 186 14.38 -5.44 7.56
N GLY A 187 15.43 -4.62 7.60
CA GLY A 187 16.78 -5.01 7.16
C GLY A 187 16.91 -5.23 5.66
N LYS A 188 16.05 -4.61 4.86
CA LYS A 188 16.07 -4.69 3.38
C LYS A 188 16.75 -3.48 2.76
N GLN A 189 17.07 -3.57 1.46
CA GLN A 189 17.52 -2.41 0.70
C GLN A 189 16.45 -1.31 0.74
N SER A 190 16.88 -0.04 0.91
CA SER A 190 15.99 1.12 1.06
C SER A 190 15.30 1.52 -0.25
N VAL A 191 14.62 0.56 -0.86
CA VAL A 191 13.77 0.73 -2.04
C VAL A 191 12.49 -0.06 -1.83
N GLY A 192 11.37 0.64 -1.73
CA GLY A 192 10.03 0.06 -1.68
C GLY A 192 9.32 0.11 -3.02
N VAL A 193 8.12 -0.47 -3.07
CA VAL A 193 7.13 -0.23 -4.12
C VAL A 193 5.81 0.07 -3.44
N ILE A 194 5.16 1.13 -3.86
CA ILE A 194 3.87 1.59 -3.34
C ILE A 194 2.87 1.75 -4.47
N CYS A 195 1.61 1.56 -4.14
CA CYS A 195 0.50 1.79 -5.07
C CYS A 195 -0.77 2.07 -4.26
N GLU A 196 -1.44 3.16 -4.56
CA GLU A 196 -2.63 3.59 -3.86
C GLU A 196 -3.77 2.59 -4.04
N LEU A 197 -4.50 2.28 -2.97
CA LEU A 197 -5.68 1.44 -3.02
C LEU A 197 -6.90 2.24 -3.47
N VAL A 198 -7.56 1.75 -4.51
CA VAL A 198 -8.74 2.38 -5.12
C VAL A 198 -9.90 1.40 -5.17
N THR A 199 -11.13 1.93 -5.15
CA THR A 199 -12.34 1.17 -5.47
C THR A 199 -12.63 1.28 -6.95
N ASP A 200 -12.87 0.15 -7.60
CA ASP A 200 -13.20 0.11 -9.04
C ASP A 200 -14.63 0.61 -9.35
N GLY A 201 -15.45 0.79 -8.31
CA GLY A 201 -16.89 1.02 -8.48
C GLY A 201 -17.65 -0.21 -8.98
N GLU A 202 -18.91 -0.03 -9.33
CA GLU A 202 -19.82 -1.09 -9.79
C GLU A 202 -19.85 -1.19 -11.31
N GLU A 203 -19.96 -2.40 -11.83
CA GLU A 203 -20.11 -2.62 -13.27
C GLU A 203 -21.47 -2.15 -13.77
N VAL A 204 -21.49 -1.49 -14.94
CA VAL A 204 -22.72 -1.18 -15.65
C VAL A 204 -23.04 -2.32 -16.60
N PRO A 205 -24.13 -3.07 -16.37
CA PRO A 205 -24.44 -4.24 -17.19
C PRO A 205 -24.50 -3.91 -18.71
N GLY A 206 -23.74 -4.66 -19.49
CA GLY A 206 -23.71 -4.52 -20.95
C GLY A 206 -22.96 -3.28 -21.48
N LYS A 207 -22.22 -2.55 -20.62
CA LYS A 207 -21.41 -1.40 -21.02
C LYS A 207 -19.97 -1.57 -20.56
N ALA A 208 -19.04 -0.91 -21.25
CA ALA A 208 -17.65 -0.80 -20.85
C ALA A 208 -17.47 0.39 -19.88
N GLU A 209 -18.26 0.40 -18.80
CA GLU A 209 -18.35 1.50 -17.83
C GLU A 209 -18.41 0.92 -16.40
N ARG A 210 -17.87 1.67 -15.44
CA ARG A 210 -18.00 1.42 -14.00
C ARG A 210 -18.37 2.74 -13.30
N HIS A 211 -19.21 2.67 -12.27
CA HIS A 211 -19.66 3.86 -11.53
C HIS A 211 -19.27 3.78 -10.05
N GLY A 212 -19.02 4.93 -9.44
CA GLY A 212 -18.76 5.03 -8.01
C GLY A 212 -17.34 4.63 -7.60
N GLY A 213 -16.40 4.61 -8.54
CA GLY A 213 -14.98 4.43 -8.22
C GLY A 213 -14.43 5.60 -7.41
N GLY A 214 -13.42 5.33 -6.56
CA GLY A 214 -12.77 6.34 -5.73
C GLY A 214 -11.59 5.75 -4.96
N MET A 215 -11.06 6.52 -4.01
CA MET A 215 -10.00 6.05 -3.13
C MET A 215 -10.56 5.16 -2.03
N MET A 216 -9.90 4.03 -1.73
CA MET A 216 -10.17 3.26 -0.52
C MET A 216 -9.82 4.11 0.70
N ARG A 217 -10.76 4.15 1.66
CA ARG A 217 -10.55 4.80 2.95
C ARG A 217 -10.27 3.75 4.02
N ARG A 218 -10.13 4.19 5.25
CA ARG A 218 -9.76 3.33 6.39
C ARG A 218 -10.51 1.99 6.41
N ASP A 219 -11.83 2.03 6.37
CA ASP A 219 -12.65 0.81 6.53
C ASP A 219 -12.54 -0.13 5.32
N ASP A 220 -12.38 0.44 4.12
CA ASP A 220 -12.12 -0.31 2.88
C ASP A 220 -10.75 -0.99 2.94
N CYS A 221 -9.70 -0.26 3.35
CA CYS A 221 -8.34 -0.78 3.53
C CYS A 221 -8.30 -1.90 4.59
N MET A 222 -9.01 -1.72 5.71
CA MET A 222 -9.15 -2.75 6.74
C MET A 222 -9.89 -3.99 6.24
N ALA A 223 -10.93 -3.81 5.42
CA ALA A 223 -11.65 -4.92 4.79
C ALA A 223 -10.75 -5.66 3.78
N PHE A 224 -10.03 -4.91 2.96
CA PHE A 224 -9.05 -5.45 2.01
C PHE A 224 -7.94 -6.24 2.71
N GLY A 225 -7.37 -5.67 3.79
CA GLY A 225 -6.36 -6.35 4.61
C GLY A 225 -6.86 -7.69 5.17
N ARG A 226 -8.08 -7.72 5.72
CA ARG A 226 -8.71 -8.97 6.19
C ARG A 226 -8.94 -9.98 5.07
N GLN A 227 -9.41 -9.53 3.91
CA GLN A 227 -9.67 -10.40 2.75
C GLN A 227 -8.42 -11.13 2.28
N TRP A 228 -7.28 -10.45 2.28
CA TRP A 228 -6.03 -10.96 1.71
C TRP A 228 -5.00 -11.37 2.75
N GLY A 229 -5.32 -11.24 4.05
CA GLY A 229 -4.39 -11.54 5.14
C GLY A 229 -3.21 -10.56 5.21
N ILE A 230 -3.41 -9.31 4.77
CA ILE A 230 -2.39 -8.26 4.72
C ILE A 230 -2.49 -7.40 5.98
N ARG A 231 -1.35 -7.14 6.63
CA ARG A 231 -1.26 -6.28 7.82
C ARG A 231 -1.52 -4.83 7.46
N VAL A 232 -2.22 -4.12 8.34
CA VAL A 232 -2.63 -2.73 8.13
C VAL A 232 -2.16 -1.87 9.31
N CYS A 233 -1.44 -0.80 9.03
CA CYS A 233 -1.02 0.17 10.04
C CYS A 233 -1.20 1.61 9.55
N THR A 234 -0.84 2.58 10.39
CA THR A 234 -0.83 4.00 10.04
C THR A 234 0.59 4.56 10.02
N ILE A 235 0.79 5.62 9.24
CA ILE A 235 2.06 6.40 9.30
C ILE A 235 2.26 6.96 10.71
N GLU A 236 1.20 7.33 11.40
CA GLU A 236 1.26 7.89 12.75
C GLU A 236 1.81 6.90 13.77
N ASP A 237 1.34 5.63 13.72
CA ASP A 237 1.87 4.54 14.55
C ASP A 237 3.33 4.24 14.21
N LEU A 238 3.69 4.29 12.93
CA LEU A 238 5.08 4.10 12.48
C LEU A 238 6.00 5.19 13.01
N VAL A 239 5.58 6.46 12.96
CA VAL A 239 6.32 7.58 13.57
C VAL A 239 6.51 7.36 15.05
N ALA A 240 5.42 7.06 15.78
CA ALA A 240 5.48 6.83 17.23
C ALA A 240 6.42 5.67 17.59
N TYR A 241 6.39 4.59 16.80
CA TYR A 241 7.30 3.45 16.98
C TYR A 241 8.76 3.85 16.77
N ILE A 242 9.08 4.56 15.69
CA ILE A 242 10.45 4.99 15.39
C ILE A 242 10.94 5.98 16.45
N GLU A 243 10.14 6.98 16.82
CA GLU A 243 10.52 7.96 17.87
C GLU A 243 10.76 7.30 19.22
N LYS A 244 9.99 6.27 19.57
CA LYS A 244 10.18 5.52 20.82
C LYS A 244 11.50 4.75 20.84
N ASN A 245 11.94 4.20 19.72
CA ASN A 245 13.10 3.31 19.66
C ASN A 245 14.39 4.05 19.27
N GLU A 246 14.31 5.12 18.49
CA GLU A 246 15.46 5.84 17.93
C GLU A 246 15.54 7.31 18.40
N GLY A 247 14.53 7.80 19.10
CA GLY A 247 14.41 9.19 19.52
C GLY A 247 13.77 10.10 18.46
N LYS A 248 13.38 11.28 18.91
CA LYS A 248 12.86 12.33 18.05
C LYS A 248 14.00 12.98 17.28
N LEU A 249 13.77 13.32 16.02
CA LEU A 249 14.69 14.20 15.31
C LEU A 249 14.52 15.63 15.84
N GLY A 250 15.63 16.25 16.26
CA GLY A 250 15.66 17.68 16.55
C GLY A 250 15.56 18.43 15.22
N ILE A 251 14.34 18.74 14.80
CA ILE A 251 14.14 19.58 13.61
C ILE A 251 14.18 21.02 14.09
N GLU A 252 15.34 21.69 13.99
CA GLU A 252 15.42 23.13 14.04
C GLU A 252 14.76 23.68 12.77
N GLY A 253 13.56 24.27 12.92
CA GLY A 253 12.90 25.09 11.89
C GLY A 253 12.39 24.32 10.67
N SER A 254 11.30 23.58 10.80
CA SER A 254 10.46 23.20 9.67
C SER A 254 9.28 24.17 9.56
N ASP A 255 9.47 25.23 8.79
CA ASP A 255 8.35 25.97 8.22
C ASP A 255 7.74 25.08 7.09
N TYR A 256 6.58 24.49 7.36
CA TYR A 256 5.71 23.85 6.37
C TYR A 256 4.39 24.60 6.27
#